data_c00ec66a52fc99d120d3a6066ab7d020
#
_entry.id   c00ec66a52fc99d120d3a6066ab7d020
#
_cell.length_a   1.000
_cell.length_b   1.000
_cell.length_c   1.000
_cell.angle_alpha   90.00
_cell.angle_beta   90.00
_cell.angle_gamma   90.00
#
_symmetry.space_group_name_H-M   'P 1'
#
loop_
_entity.id
_entity.type
_entity.pdbx_description
1 polymer ?
#
loop_
_entity_poly.entity_id
_entity_poly.type
_entity_poly.pdbx_seq_one_letter_code
_entity_poly.pdbx_strand_id
1 'polypeptide(L)'
;MTFLMQRMSRWRAIGAVVLVAVGMCGLAAPQQASSDNAASSAVVTFTLDFPESEPTHYSIAVDANGHASYECTVKVEDSDEQTYRWEFDVTPGNRERIFEWTKQAKYFSGKIDSGNRKLAFTGEKILSYQDGQRSVTVRYNYSSLEPVRQLTALFQNMAGTLDYGRRLTYYHRYQKLALDEELKRMEAQAKNNELSEIQGVVPVLEGIVEDTSVINVVRARAKELIQMGSGTVAGR
;
A
#
# COMPACT_ATOMS: atom_id res chain seq x y z
N MET A 1 38.35 -54.85 -1.63
CA MET A 1 38.48 -55.52 -2.91
C MET A 1 38.26 -54.48 -3.96
N THR A 2 39.27 -53.98 -4.48
CA THR A 2 40.11 -54.36 -5.61
C THR A 2 39.68 -53.57 -6.84
N PHE A 3 40.57 -52.67 -7.18
CA PHE A 3 41.36 -52.49 -8.44
C PHE A 3 40.61 -51.70 -9.54
N LEU A 4 41.17 -50.66 -9.95
CA LEU A 4 42.35 -50.23 -10.74
C LEU A 4 41.97 -49.84 -12.17
N MET A 5 42.44 -48.75 -12.54
CA MET A 5 43.50 -48.32 -13.48
C MET A 5 42.96 -47.91 -14.85
N GLN A 6 43.10 -46.62 -15.17
CA GLN A 6 44.22 -46.02 -15.94
C GLN A 6 44.14 -46.22 -17.45
N ARG A 7 44.07 -45.15 -18.23
CA ARG A 7 45.10 -44.89 -19.26
C ARG A 7 45.00 -43.50 -19.88
N MET A 8 46.13 -42.88 -19.85
CA MET A 8 46.51 -41.66 -20.59
C MET A 8 46.62 -41.95 -22.10
N SER A 9 46.35 -41.00 -22.98
CA SER A 9 47.14 -40.78 -24.16
C SER A 9 47.18 -39.33 -24.59
N ARG A 10 48.39 -38.84 -24.65
CA ARG A 10 48.83 -37.53 -25.14
C ARG A 10 48.88 -37.56 -26.66
N TRP A 11 48.39 -36.50 -27.35
CA TRP A 11 48.98 -36.17 -28.66
C TRP A 11 49.11 -34.66 -28.80
N ARG A 12 50.31 -34.26 -29.15
CA ARG A 12 50.80 -32.89 -29.46
C ARG A 12 50.70 -32.72 -30.98
N ALA A 13 50.27 -31.54 -31.43
CA ALA A 13 50.76 -30.98 -32.70
C ALA A 13 50.42 -29.47 -32.74
N ILE A 14 51.35 -28.75 -32.82
CA ILE A 14 51.96 -27.52 -33.31
C ILE A 14 51.22 -26.96 -34.55
N GLY A 15 50.94 -25.65 -34.54
CA GLY A 15 50.74 -24.98 -35.82
C GLY A 15 50.08 -23.60 -35.76
N ALA A 16 50.91 -22.60 -35.91
CA ALA A 16 50.74 -21.30 -36.61
C ALA A 16 49.93 -20.17 -35.97
N VAL A 17 50.65 -19.16 -35.57
CA VAL A 17 50.31 -17.75 -35.30
C VAL A 17 49.80 -17.08 -36.59
N VAL A 18 48.64 -16.44 -36.54
CA VAL A 18 48.29 -15.30 -37.41
C VAL A 18 47.71 -14.19 -36.53
N LEU A 19 48.47 -13.12 -36.38
CA LEU A 19 48.07 -11.85 -35.75
C LEU A 19 47.28 -11.06 -36.78
N VAL A 20 45.99 -10.85 -36.54
CA VAL A 20 45.19 -9.82 -37.21
C VAL A 20 44.66 -8.90 -36.16
N ALA A 21 45.30 -7.74 -36.05
CA ALA A 21 44.81 -6.60 -35.25
C ALA A 21 43.67 -5.94 -36.04
N VAL A 22 42.44 -6.11 -35.61
CA VAL A 22 41.29 -5.29 -36.05
C VAL A 22 40.87 -4.43 -34.87
N GLY A 23 41.13 -3.13 -34.98
CA GLY A 23 40.65 -2.11 -34.05
C GLY A 23 39.14 -2.07 -34.10
N MET A 24 38.48 -2.40 -33.01
CA MET A 24 37.07 -2.09 -32.77
C MET A 24 36.99 -0.84 -31.90
N CYS A 25 36.65 0.30 -32.52
CA CYS A 25 36.06 1.43 -31.83
C CYS A 25 34.80 0.98 -31.08
N GLY A 26 34.90 0.84 -29.78
CA GLY A 26 33.76 0.64 -28.92
C GLY A 26 32.90 1.90 -28.86
N LEU A 27 31.79 1.93 -29.55
CA LEU A 27 30.70 2.86 -29.29
C LEU A 27 30.14 2.53 -27.92
N ALA A 28 30.46 3.37 -26.93
CA ALA A 28 29.82 3.33 -25.63
C ALA A 28 28.34 3.73 -25.82
N ALA A 29 27.45 2.75 -25.78
CA ALA A 29 26.02 3.01 -25.66
C ALA A 29 25.74 3.61 -24.28
N PRO A 30 24.95 4.67 -24.18
CA PRO A 30 24.59 5.23 -22.85
C PRO A 30 23.75 4.19 -22.10
N GLN A 31 24.19 3.90 -20.90
CA GLN A 31 23.49 3.07 -19.92
C GLN A 31 22.25 3.82 -19.40
N GLN A 32 21.12 3.67 -20.09
CA GLN A 32 19.81 4.23 -19.66
C GLN A 32 19.02 3.30 -18.74
N ALA A 33 19.61 2.22 -18.22
CA ALA A 33 18.90 1.17 -17.49
C ALA A 33 18.69 1.44 -15.97
N SER A 34 19.12 2.59 -15.43
CA SER A 34 19.11 2.79 -13.97
C SER A 34 17.90 3.58 -13.45
N SER A 35 17.21 4.36 -14.28
CA SER A 35 16.09 5.21 -13.84
C SER A 35 14.75 4.47 -13.75
N ASP A 36 14.51 3.52 -14.64
CA ASP A 36 13.23 2.80 -14.67
C ASP A 36 13.11 1.76 -13.54
N ASN A 37 14.22 1.14 -13.14
CA ASN A 37 14.25 0.21 -12.01
C ASN A 37 14.10 0.91 -10.65
N ALA A 38 14.59 2.14 -10.51
CA ALA A 38 14.42 2.92 -9.27
C ALA A 38 12.99 3.43 -9.12
N ALA A 39 12.32 3.79 -10.23
CA ALA A 39 10.93 4.20 -10.22
C ALA A 39 9.98 3.03 -9.89
N SER A 40 10.26 1.81 -10.37
CA SER A 40 9.46 0.61 -10.10
C SER A 40 9.59 0.08 -8.66
N SER A 41 10.60 0.51 -7.93
CA SER A 41 10.83 0.11 -6.53
C SER A 41 10.39 1.18 -5.51
N ALA A 42 9.81 2.30 -5.94
CA ALA A 42 9.40 3.37 -5.05
C ALA A 42 8.18 2.95 -4.22
N VAL A 43 8.25 3.19 -2.90
CA VAL A 43 7.18 2.90 -1.95
C VAL A 43 6.95 4.13 -1.07
N VAL A 44 5.69 4.49 -0.88
CA VAL A 44 5.25 5.48 0.11
C VAL A 44 4.50 4.76 1.21
N THR A 45 4.90 4.97 2.46
CA THR A 45 4.23 4.37 3.61
C THR A 45 3.70 5.46 4.54
N PHE A 46 2.47 5.27 5.00
CA PHE A 46 1.87 6.07 6.06
C PHE A 46 1.56 5.17 7.25
N THR A 47 1.91 5.62 8.45
CA THR A 47 1.60 4.93 9.70
C THR A 47 0.92 5.90 10.67
N LEU A 48 -0.06 5.42 11.40
CA LEU A 48 -0.66 6.12 12.54
C LEU A 48 -0.50 5.26 13.79
N ASP A 49 0.06 5.86 14.84
CA ASP A 49 0.11 5.32 16.21
C ASP A 49 -0.76 6.19 17.12
N PHE A 50 -1.90 5.68 17.55
CA PHE A 50 -2.79 6.38 18.46
C PHE A 50 -3.43 5.38 19.43
N PRO A 51 -2.87 5.18 20.63
CA PRO A 51 -3.33 4.19 21.59
C PRO A 51 -4.80 4.32 22.04
N GLU A 52 -5.39 5.53 21.87
CA GLU A 52 -6.77 5.84 22.22
C GLU A 52 -7.76 5.66 21.08
N SER A 53 -7.28 5.23 19.88
CA SER A 53 -8.14 4.96 18.72
C SER A 53 -8.33 3.45 18.51
N GLU A 54 -9.32 3.12 17.69
CA GLU A 54 -9.47 1.77 17.14
C GLU A 54 -9.49 1.85 15.60
N PRO A 55 -8.53 1.23 14.94
CA PRO A 55 -7.34 0.51 15.47
C PRO A 55 -6.36 1.46 16.19
N THR A 56 -5.59 0.92 17.15
CA THR A 56 -4.57 1.68 17.90
C THR A 56 -3.33 1.98 17.07
N HIS A 57 -3.06 1.14 16.11
CA HIS A 57 -1.97 1.24 15.14
C HIS A 57 -2.46 0.80 13.77
N TYR A 58 -2.06 1.52 12.72
CA TYR A 58 -2.17 1.02 11.35
C TYR A 58 -1.07 1.58 10.45
N SER A 59 -0.78 0.83 9.40
CA SER A 59 0.18 1.20 8.36
C SER A 59 -0.38 0.87 6.98
N ILE A 60 -0.19 1.76 6.02
CA ILE A 60 -0.49 1.53 4.59
C ILE A 60 0.77 1.81 3.80
N ALA A 61 1.22 0.83 3.04
CA ALA A 61 2.32 0.98 2.09
C ALA A 61 1.77 0.86 0.66
N VAL A 62 2.16 1.77 -0.22
CA VAL A 62 1.74 1.81 -1.63
C VAL A 62 2.98 1.86 -2.51
N ASP A 63 3.12 0.90 -3.43
CA ASP A 63 4.20 0.88 -4.40
C ASP A 63 3.89 1.71 -5.67
N ALA A 64 4.89 1.92 -6.50
CA ALA A 64 4.77 2.68 -7.74
C ALA A 64 3.82 2.04 -8.78
N ASN A 65 3.51 0.76 -8.66
CA ASN A 65 2.56 0.06 -9.52
C ASN A 65 1.11 0.22 -9.03
N GLY A 66 0.93 0.64 -7.77
CA GLY A 66 -0.36 0.80 -7.11
C GLY A 66 -0.74 -0.38 -6.23
N HIS A 67 0.12 -1.40 -6.09
CA HIS A 67 -0.11 -2.44 -5.10
C HIS A 67 0.08 -1.86 -3.70
N ALA A 68 -0.85 -2.18 -2.83
CA ALA A 68 -0.86 -1.65 -1.47
C ALA A 68 -1.10 -2.73 -0.44
N SER A 69 -0.44 -2.59 0.70
CA SER A 69 -0.68 -3.40 1.88
C SER A 69 -1.18 -2.54 3.03
N TYR A 70 -2.16 -3.04 3.75
CA TYR A 70 -2.67 -2.48 4.99
C TYR A 70 -2.42 -3.44 6.14
N GLU A 71 -1.88 -2.93 7.22
CA GLU A 71 -1.75 -3.68 8.47
C GLU A 71 -2.34 -2.83 9.58
N CYS A 72 -3.15 -3.43 10.46
CA CYS A 72 -3.65 -2.74 11.65
C CYS A 72 -3.63 -3.65 12.88
N THR A 73 -3.49 -3.02 14.04
CA THR A 73 -3.55 -3.68 15.34
C THR A 73 -4.74 -3.15 16.12
N VAL A 74 -5.58 -4.05 16.62
CA VAL A 74 -6.72 -3.74 17.47
C VAL A 74 -6.53 -4.41 18.82
N LYS A 75 -6.96 -3.73 19.89
CA LYS A 75 -7.04 -4.31 21.22
C LYS A 75 -8.31 -5.17 21.32
N VAL A 76 -8.16 -6.41 21.70
CA VAL A 76 -9.28 -7.29 22.08
C VAL A 76 -9.39 -7.27 23.59
N GLU A 77 -10.62 -7.36 24.12
CA GLU A 77 -10.84 -7.42 25.57
C GLU A 77 -9.95 -8.50 26.21
N ASP A 78 -9.34 -8.18 27.36
CA ASP A 78 -8.44 -9.03 28.15
C ASP A 78 -6.98 -9.20 27.65
N SER A 79 -6.39 -8.19 27.02
CA SER A 79 -4.95 -8.05 26.83
C SER A 79 -4.30 -8.58 25.54
N ASP A 80 -5.02 -9.21 24.63
CA ASP A 80 -4.43 -9.67 23.39
C ASP A 80 -4.61 -8.63 22.25
N GLU A 81 -3.51 -8.24 21.66
CA GLU A 81 -3.52 -7.45 20.43
C GLU A 81 -3.67 -8.39 19.22
N GLN A 82 -4.59 -8.06 18.31
CA GLN A 82 -4.74 -8.79 17.06
C GLN A 82 -4.29 -7.92 15.89
N THR A 83 -3.43 -8.50 15.04
CA THR A 83 -2.95 -7.87 13.82
C THR A 83 -3.71 -8.42 12.62
N TYR A 84 -4.26 -7.51 11.80
CA TYR A 84 -4.92 -7.82 10.55
C TYR A 84 -4.09 -7.29 9.39
N ARG A 85 -4.02 -8.07 8.30
CA ARG A 85 -3.33 -7.68 7.06
C ARG A 85 -4.28 -7.79 5.88
N TRP A 86 -4.16 -6.85 4.97
CA TRP A 86 -4.98 -6.75 3.78
C TRP A 86 -4.15 -6.24 2.61
N GLU A 87 -4.27 -6.90 1.47
CA GLU A 87 -3.65 -6.47 0.21
C GLU A 87 -4.75 -5.93 -0.71
N PHE A 88 -4.46 -4.84 -1.41
CA PHE A 88 -5.40 -4.22 -2.34
C PHE A 88 -4.66 -3.39 -3.39
N ASP A 89 -5.37 -3.02 -4.45
CA ASP A 89 -4.82 -2.12 -5.47
C ASP A 89 -5.44 -0.74 -5.31
N VAL A 90 -4.58 0.28 -5.29
CA VAL A 90 -4.95 1.69 -5.27
C VAL A 90 -5.36 2.12 -6.68
N THR A 91 -6.43 2.88 -6.78
CA THR A 91 -6.87 3.43 -8.07
C THR A 91 -5.77 4.26 -8.74
N PRO A 92 -5.67 4.26 -10.09
CA PRO A 92 -4.64 5.01 -10.80
C PRO A 92 -4.58 6.50 -10.41
N GLY A 93 -5.74 7.13 -10.21
CA GLY A 93 -5.82 8.54 -9.80
C GLY A 93 -5.26 8.80 -8.40
N ASN A 94 -5.55 7.93 -7.44
CA ASN A 94 -5.00 8.07 -6.08
C ASN A 94 -3.52 7.68 -6.01
N ARG A 95 -3.09 6.67 -6.77
CA ARG A 95 -1.67 6.36 -6.94
C ARG A 95 -0.89 7.58 -7.44
N GLU A 96 -1.36 8.22 -8.53
CA GLU A 96 -0.73 9.41 -9.08
C GLU A 96 -0.65 10.55 -8.05
N ARG A 97 -1.74 10.80 -7.31
CA ARG A 97 -1.77 11.82 -6.23
C ARG A 97 -0.77 11.52 -5.12
N ILE A 98 -0.66 10.27 -4.67
CA ILE A 98 0.27 9.86 -3.61
C ILE A 98 1.70 10.22 -4.02
N PHE A 99 2.13 9.83 -5.22
CA PHE A 99 3.50 10.08 -5.66
C PHE A 99 3.75 11.54 -6.02
N GLU A 100 2.77 12.25 -6.59
CA GLU A 100 2.89 13.68 -6.89
C GLU A 100 2.98 14.51 -5.61
N TRP A 101 2.13 14.28 -4.61
CA TRP A 101 2.21 14.98 -3.33
C TRP A 101 3.48 14.63 -2.55
N THR A 102 3.97 13.40 -2.64
CA THR A 102 5.27 13.00 -2.09
C THR A 102 6.41 13.79 -2.72
N LYS A 103 6.40 13.96 -4.05
CA LYS A 103 7.36 14.79 -4.78
C LYS A 103 7.26 16.27 -4.39
N GLN A 104 6.04 16.83 -4.31
CA GLN A 104 5.80 18.21 -3.86
C GLN A 104 6.27 18.44 -2.42
N ALA A 105 6.13 17.44 -1.55
CA ALA A 105 6.70 17.43 -0.20
C ALA A 105 8.22 17.16 -0.17
N LYS A 106 8.90 17.20 -1.34
CA LYS A 106 10.35 16.95 -1.49
C LYS A 106 10.78 15.61 -0.89
N TYR A 107 9.95 14.58 -1.10
CA TYR A 107 10.16 13.23 -0.55
C TYR A 107 10.36 13.25 0.97
N PHE A 108 9.61 14.13 1.64
CA PHE A 108 9.64 14.36 3.10
C PHE A 108 10.99 14.87 3.65
N SER A 109 11.86 15.38 2.78
CA SER A 109 13.09 16.05 3.22
C SER A 109 12.77 17.45 3.78
N GLY A 110 13.23 17.73 4.98
CA GLY A 110 13.06 19.03 5.63
C GLY A 110 12.10 19.00 6.81
N LYS A 111 11.59 20.18 7.20
CA LYS A 111 10.70 20.32 8.35
C LYS A 111 9.25 19.99 7.94
N ILE A 112 8.77 18.82 8.31
CA ILE A 112 7.40 18.35 8.05
C ILE A 112 6.46 18.70 9.19
N ASP A 113 6.86 18.44 10.44
CA ASP A 113 6.06 18.80 11.62
C ASP A 113 6.00 20.31 11.82
N SER A 114 4.80 20.83 12.06
CA SER A 114 4.57 22.26 12.33
C SER A 114 5.23 22.74 13.61
N GLY A 115 5.48 21.84 14.56
CA GLY A 115 6.00 22.15 15.91
C GLY A 115 5.02 22.91 16.78
N ASN A 116 3.73 23.02 16.39
CA ASN A 116 2.71 23.75 17.12
C ASN A 116 2.16 22.93 18.29
N ARG A 117 2.67 23.17 19.49
CA ARG A 117 2.27 22.48 20.73
C ARG A 117 0.86 22.82 21.23
N LYS A 118 0.17 23.79 20.61
CA LYS A 118 -1.21 24.16 20.98
C LYS A 118 -2.25 23.28 20.27
N LEU A 119 -1.84 22.52 19.25
CA LEU A 119 -2.73 21.58 18.59
C LEU A 119 -2.90 20.32 19.42
N ALA A 120 -4.12 19.79 19.43
CA ALA A 120 -4.42 18.52 20.06
C ALA A 120 -3.54 17.41 19.44
N PHE A 121 -3.11 16.47 20.27
CA PHE A 121 -2.46 15.25 19.78
C PHE A 121 -3.55 14.32 19.20
N THR A 122 -3.41 13.99 17.96
CA THR A 122 -4.33 13.11 17.20
C THR A 122 -3.62 11.86 16.68
N GLY A 123 -2.68 11.37 17.47
CA GLY A 123 -1.81 10.25 17.11
C GLY A 123 -0.50 10.70 16.45
N GLU A 124 0.55 9.92 16.66
CA GLU A 124 1.81 10.11 15.94
C GLU A 124 1.65 9.58 14.51
N LYS A 125 1.89 10.45 13.54
CA LYS A 125 1.86 10.11 12.13
C LYS A 125 3.29 9.97 11.61
N ILE A 126 3.52 8.93 10.82
CA ILE A 126 4.81 8.66 10.20
C ILE A 126 4.60 8.56 8.70
N LEU A 127 5.34 9.34 7.95
CA LEU A 127 5.44 9.20 6.50
C LEU A 127 6.84 8.72 6.15
N SER A 128 6.93 7.72 5.28
CA SER A 128 8.20 7.30 4.72
C SER A 128 8.11 7.19 3.20
N TYR A 129 9.25 7.47 2.58
CA TYR A 129 9.47 7.26 1.16
C TYR A 129 10.74 6.47 0.98
N GLN A 130 10.68 5.42 0.19
CA GLN A 130 11.83 4.60 -0.17
C GLN A 130 11.84 4.36 -1.67
N ASP A 131 12.98 4.55 -2.29
CA ASP A 131 13.30 4.10 -3.65
C ASP A 131 14.71 3.50 -3.66
N GLY A 132 15.21 3.10 -4.82
CA GLY A 132 16.57 2.53 -4.92
C GLY A 132 17.71 3.48 -4.49
N GLN A 133 17.44 4.75 -4.24
CA GLN A 133 18.45 5.78 -3.92
C GLN A 133 18.16 6.54 -2.63
N ARG A 134 16.88 6.59 -2.20
CA ARG A 134 16.41 7.39 -1.07
C ARG A 134 15.69 6.52 -0.06
N SER A 135 15.91 6.82 1.22
CA SER A 135 15.14 6.27 2.32
C SER A 135 14.95 7.40 3.34
N VAL A 136 13.75 7.94 3.41
CA VAL A 136 13.40 9.06 4.29
C VAL A 136 12.20 8.69 5.12
N THR A 137 12.27 8.94 6.42
CA THR A 137 11.15 8.73 7.36
C THR A 137 11.02 9.96 8.24
N VAL A 138 9.80 10.44 8.41
CA VAL A 138 9.48 11.61 9.22
C VAL A 138 8.30 11.33 10.13
N ARG A 139 8.36 11.89 11.36
CA ARG A 139 7.30 11.82 12.35
C ARG A 139 6.69 13.20 12.54
N TYR A 140 5.39 13.27 12.70
CA TYR A 140 4.68 14.53 12.92
C TYR A 140 3.32 14.29 13.58
N ASN A 141 2.83 15.30 14.30
CA ASN A 141 1.43 15.36 14.74
C ASN A 141 0.58 16.10 13.69
N TYR A 142 1.07 17.26 13.24
CA TYR A 142 0.40 18.10 12.25
C TYR A 142 1.42 18.77 11.33
N SER A 143 1.12 18.82 10.04
CA SER A 143 1.96 19.53 9.06
C SER A 143 1.24 20.77 8.50
N SER A 144 1.98 21.86 8.35
CA SER A 144 1.51 23.04 7.63
C SER A 144 1.63 22.92 6.10
N LEU A 145 2.37 21.91 5.63
CA LEU A 145 2.56 21.66 4.19
C LEU A 145 1.32 21.03 3.59
N GLU A 146 0.73 21.70 2.58
CA GLU A 146 -0.47 21.21 1.91
C GLU A 146 -0.34 19.79 1.36
N PRO A 147 0.73 19.43 0.62
CA PRO A 147 0.87 18.06 0.11
C PRO A 147 0.87 17.00 1.21
N VAL A 148 1.46 17.29 2.37
CA VAL A 148 1.48 16.36 3.51
C VAL A 148 0.10 16.22 4.13
N ARG A 149 -0.69 17.31 4.22
CA ARG A 149 -2.08 17.24 4.70
C ARG A 149 -2.96 16.41 3.78
N GLN A 150 -2.80 16.60 2.46
CA GLN A 150 -3.54 15.83 1.45
C GLN A 150 -3.19 14.34 1.51
N LEU A 151 -1.90 14.00 1.61
CA LEU A 151 -1.46 12.62 1.82
C LEU A 151 -2.06 12.02 3.10
N THR A 152 -1.97 12.75 4.20
CA THR A 152 -2.52 12.31 5.49
C THR A 152 -4.01 12.01 5.37
N ALA A 153 -4.80 12.93 4.80
CA ALA A 153 -6.24 12.75 4.63
C ALA A 153 -6.56 11.55 3.72
N LEU A 154 -5.85 11.40 2.61
CA LEU A 154 -6.06 10.28 1.70
C LEU A 154 -5.78 8.93 2.38
N PHE A 155 -4.64 8.80 3.07
CA PHE A 155 -4.31 7.57 3.78
C PHE A 155 -5.27 7.27 4.95
N GLN A 156 -5.74 8.29 5.65
CA GLN A 156 -6.75 8.12 6.71
C GLN A 156 -8.09 7.67 6.13
N ASN A 157 -8.52 8.22 4.98
CA ASN A 157 -9.73 7.78 4.29
C ASN A 157 -9.61 6.33 3.77
N MET A 158 -8.44 5.93 3.28
CA MET A 158 -8.17 4.53 2.91
C MET A 158 -8.25 3.61 4.13
N ALA A 159 -7.57 3.99 5.23
CA ALA A 159 -7.60 3.22 6.47
C ALA A 159 -9.02 3.04 7.00
N GLY A 160 -9.85 4.09 6.97
CA GLY A 160 -11.26 4.03 7.35
C GLY A 160 -12.05 3.03 6.52
N THR A 161 -11.83 2.99 5.19
CA THR A 161 -12.46 2.01 4.31
C THR A 161 -12.06 0.58 4.67
N LEU A 162 -10.77 0.33 4.87
CA LEU A 162 -10.24 -1.00 5.15
C LEU A 162 -10.65 -1.49 6.54
N ASP A 163 -10.76 -0.59 7.50
CA ASP A 163 -11.28 -0.92 8.82
C ASP A 163 -12.78 -1.26 8.79
N TYR A 164 -13.58 -0.61 7.93
CA TYR A 164 -14.94 -1.09 7.63
C TYR A 164 -14.91 -2.53 7.10
N GLY A 165 -14.00 -2.85 6.16
CA GLY A 165 -13.84 -4.22 5.65
C GLY A 165 -13.59 -5.23 6.76
N ARG A 166 -12.71 -4.90 7.71
CA ARG A 166 -12.41 -5.72 8.89
C ARG A 166 -13.66 -5.94 9.75
N ARG A 167 -14.34 -4.86 10.15
CA ARG A 167 -15.54 -4.92 11.01
C ARG A 167 -16.70 -5.64 10.33
N LEU A 168 -16.93 -5.39 9.03
CA LEU A 168 -17.96 -6.07 8.26
C LEU A 168 -17.68 -7.57 8.15
N THR A 169 -16.42 -7.98 7.98
CA THR A 169 -16.03 -9.41 7.99
C THR A 169 -16.37 -10.05 9.34
N TYR A 170 -16.06 -9.38 10.45
CA TYR A 170 -16.39 -9.86 11.78
C TYR A 170 -17.91 -9.96 11.99
N TYR A 171 -18.66 -8.90 11.69
CA TYR A 171 -20.11 -8.86 11.86
C TYR A 171 -20.83 -9.86 10.95
N HIS A 172 -20.38 -10.02 9.72
CA HIS A 172 -20.95 -11.01 8.79
C HIS A 172 -20.80 -12.44 9.35
N ARG A 173 -19.71 -12.73 10.01
CA ARG A 173 -19.47 -14.06 10.59
C ARG A 173 -20.19 -14.30 11.91
N TYR A 174 -20.23 -13.29 12.79
CA TYR A 174 -20.60 -13.51 14.19
C TYR A 174 -21.82 -12.71 14.67
N GLN A 175 -22.14 -11.59 14.02
CA GLN A 175 -23.15 -10.63 14.49
C GLN A 175 -23.92 -10.00 13.33
N LYS A 176 -24.59 -10.79 12.52
CA LYS A 176 -25.26 -10.33 11.29
C LYS A 176 -26.24 -9.17 11.48
N LEU A 177 -26.83 -9.04 12.67
CA LEU A 177 -27.74 -7.93 13.00
C LEU A 177 -27.02 -6.59 13.06
N ALA A 178 -25.72 -6.56 13.35
CA ALA A 178 -24.92 -5.33 13.40
C ALA A 178 -24.57 -4.79 12.00
N LEU A 179 -24.70 -5.62 10.95
CA LEU A 179 -24.36 -5.23 9.58
C LEU A 179 -25.15 -4.02 9.08
N ASP A 180 -26.44 -3.90 9.42
CA ASP A 180 -27.27 -2.79 8.92
C ASP A 180 -26.74 -1.43 9.40
N GLU A 181 -26.42 -1.34 10.68
CA GLU A 181 -25.91 -0.09 11.25
C GLU A 181 -24.51 0.24 10.75
N GLU A 182 -23.66 -0.77 10.62
CA GLU A 182 -22.29 -0.57 10.14
C GLU A 182 -22.26 -0.14 8.67
N LEU A 183 -23.06 -0.78 7.81
CA LEU A 183 -23.19 -0.38 6.42
C LEU A 183 -23.83 1.00 6.25
N LYS A 184 -24.77 1.40 7.12
CA LYS A 184 -25.31 2.77 7.13
C LYS A 184 -24.24 3.81 7.39
N ARG A 185 -23.37 3.56 8.39
CA ARG A 185 -22.25 4.45 8.71
C ARG A 185 -21.27 4.53 7.55
N MET A 186 -20.90 3.39 6.97
CA MET A 186 -20.02 3.35 5.81
C MET A 186 -20.61 4.12 4.62
N GLU A 187 -21.89 3.94 4.33
CA GLU A 187 -22.59 4.64 3.26
C GLU A 187 -22.61 6.16 3.47
N ALA A 188 -22.89 6.61 4.69
CA ALA A 188 -22.89 8.03 5.04
C ALA A 188 -21.49 8.65 4.83
N GLN A 189 -20.43 8.00 5.29
CA GLN A 189 -19.06 8.46 5.11
C GLN A 189 -18.63 8.43 3.64
N ALA A 190 -19.04 7.41 2.88
CA ALA A 190 -18.78 7.33 1.44
C ALA A 190 -19.42 8.52 0.69
N LYS A 191 -20.69 8.85 1.01
CA LYS A 191 -21.40 10.01 0.45
C LYS A 191 -20.77 11.35 0.80
N ASN A 192 -20.12 11.44 1.96
CA ASN A 192 -19.38 12.63 2.40
C ASN A 192 -17.95 12.72 1.84
N ASN A 193 -17.51 11.77 1.00
CA ASN A 193 -16.14 11.63 0.51
C ASN A 193 -15.09 11.46 1.64
N GLU A 194 -15.47 10.85 2.74
CA GLU A 194 -14.61 10.53 3.89
C GLU A 194 -13.95 9.15 3.73
N LEU A 195 -14.31 8.38 2.70
CA LEU A 195 -13.73 7.08 2.36
C LEU A 195 -13.05 7.13 1.00
N SER A 196 -11.98 6.36 0.86
CA SER A 196 -11.24 6.18 -0.39
C SER A 196 -10.95 4.70 -0.61
N GLU A 197 -10.84 4.29 -1.88
CA GLU A 197 -10.51 2.91 -2.26
C GLU A 197 -11.55 1.87 -1.79
N ILE A 198 -12.85 2.21 -1.94
CA ILE A 198 -13.95 1.30 -1.57
C ILE A 198 -13.86 -0.04 -2.31
N GLN A 199 -13.28 -0.06 -3.52
CA GLN A 199 -13.03 -1.29 -4.27
C GLN A 199 -12.14 -2.28 -3.50
N GLY A 200 -11.28 -1.82 -2.60
CA GLY A 200 -10.44 -2.68 -1.76
C GLY A 200 -11.25 -3.59 -0.82
N VAL A 201 -12.50 -3.27 -0.52
CA VAL A 201 -13.38 -4.06 0.36
C VAL A 201 -14.57 -4.69 -0.39
N VAL A 202 -14.63 -4.55 -1.71
CA VAL A 202 -15.70 -5.16 -2.54
C VAL A 202 -15.86 -6.66 -2.29
N PRO A 203 -14.81 -7.49 -2.15
CA PRO A 203 -15.00 -8.91 -1.88
C PRO A 203 -15.78 -9.19 -0.58
N VAL A 204 -15.63 -8.35 0.45
CA VAL A 204 -16.41 -8.46 1.69
C VAL A 204 -17.87 -8.09 1.46
N LEU A 205 -18.12 -6.99 0.72
CA LEU A 205 -19.47 -6.53 0.39
C LEU A 205 -20.20 -7.55 -0.48
N GLU A 206 -19.53 -8.17 -1.46
CA GLU A 206 -20.08 -9.24 -2.30
C GLU A 206 -20.47 -10.45 -1.46
N GLY A 207 -19.63 -10.88 -0.52
CA GLY A 207 -19.97 -11.96 0.41
C GLY A 207 -21.26 -11.68 1.21
N ILE A 208 -21.48 -10.41 1.61
CA ILE A 208 -22.72 -10.00 2.30
C ILE A 208 -23.92 -10.01 1.33
N VAL A 209 -23.74 -9.58 0.08
CA VAL A 209 -24.81 -9.59 -0.95
C VAL A 209 -25.26 -11.01 -1.29
N GLU A 210 -24.33 -11.95 -1.35
CA GLU A 210 -24.61 -13.34 -1.72
C GLU A 210 -25.22 -14.16 -0.58
N ASP A 211 -25.01 -13.78 0.67
CA ASP A 211 -25.52 -14.50 1.84
C ASP A 211 -27.03 -14.30 2.00
N THR A 212 -27.81 -15.31 1.63
CA THR A 212 -29.28 -15.31 1.73
C THR A 212 -29.81 -15.27 3.17
N SER A 213 -28.98 -15.56 4.17
CA SER A 213 -29.33 -15.43 5.59
C SER A 213 -29.27 -13.98 6.09
N VAL A 214 -28.68 -13.08 5.32
CA VAL A 214 -28.68 -11.64 5.58
C VAL A 214 -29.96 -11.01 5.00
N ILE A 215 -30.60 -10.13 5.78
CA ILE A 215 -31.86 -9.50 5.35
C ILE A 215 -31.68 -8.64 4.10
N ASN A 216 -32.72 -8.54 3.27
CA ASN A 216 -32.65 -7.91 1.96
C ASN A 216 -32.21 -6.44 1.99
N VAL A 217 -32.58 -5.67 3.01
CA VAL A 217 -32.21 -4.26 3.13
C VAL A 217 -30.68 -4.10 3.32
N VAL A 218 -30.06 -4.97 4.09
CA VAL A 218 -28.60 -4.99 4.32
C VAL A 218 -27.87 -5.36 3.02
N ARG A 219 -28.36 -6.38 2.33
CA ARG A 219 -27.80 -6.81 1.03
C ARG A 219 -27.92 -5.72 -0.03
N ALA A 220 -29.05 -5.00 -0.07
CA ALA A 220 -29.25 -3.87 -0.99
C ALA A 220 -28.24 -2.74 -0.71
N ARG A 221 -28.01 -2.40 0.56
CA ARG A 221 -27.03 -1.37 0.96
C ARG A 221 -25.59 -1.75 0.61
N ALA A 222 -25.20 -3.02 0.83
CA ALA A 222 -23.91 -3.53 0.40
C ALA A 222 -23.72 -3.40 -1.11
N LYS A 223 -24.77 -3.67 -1.90
CA LYS A 223 -24.77 -3.50 -3.35
C LYS A 223 -24.58 -2.04 -3.79
N GLU A 224 -25.21 -1.09 -3.11
CA GLU A 224 -25.02 0.34 -3.38
C GLU A 224 -23.56 0.77 -3.13
N LEU A 225 -22.95 0.30 -2.05
CA LEU A 225 -21.53 0.57 -1.76
C LEU A 225 -20.60 -0.02 -2.82
N ILE A 226 -20.88 -1.21 -3.35
CA ILE A 226 -20.12 -1.79 -4.48
C ILE A 226 -20.22 -0.87 -5.71
N GLN A 227 -21.41 -0.36 -6.01
CA GLN A 227 -21.60 0.57 -7.14
C GLN A 227 -20.82 1.89 -6.95
N MET A 228 -20.79 2.44 -5.73
CA MET A 228 -19.98 3.62 -5.43
C MET A 228 -18.50 3.35 -5.66
N GLY A 229 -17.97 2.19 -5.20
CA GLY A 229 -16.59 1.78 -5.44
C GLY A 229 -16.25 1.63 -6.92
N SER A 230 -17.15 1.04 -7.71
CA SER A 230 -16.97 0.86 -9.15
C SER A 230 -17.05 2.18 -9.93
N GLY A 231 -17.91 3.12 -9.53
CA GLY A 231 -18.05 4.43 -10.15
C GLY A 231 -16.81 5.32 -9.99
N THR A 232 -16.05 5.12 -8.94
CA THR A 232 -14.78 5.85 -8.69
C THR A 232 -13.68 5.42 -9.68
N VAL A 233 -13.75 4.21 -10.21
CA VAL A 233 -12.80 3.68 -11.21
C VAL A 233 -13.11 4.19 -12.63
N ALA A 234 -14.38 4.49 -12.94
CA ALA A 234 -14.82 4.83 -14.31
C ALA A 234 -14.87 6.33 -14.63
N GLY A 235 -14.69 7.21 -13.66
CA GLY A 235 -14.93 8.62 -13.83
C GLY A 235 -13.90 9.55 -13.17
N ARG A 236 -12.69 9.58 -13.72
CA ARG A 236 -11.82 10.80 -13.66
C ARG A 236 -10.58 10.60 -14.52
#